data_c414d351f459b0c087d52d87705dd2ad
#
_entry.id   c414d351f459b0c087d52d87705dd2ad
#
_cell.length_a   1.000
_cell.length_b   1.000
_cell.length_c   1.000
_cell.angle_alpha   90.00
_cell.angle_beta   90.00
_cell.angle_gamma   90.00
#
_symmetry.space_group_name_H-M   'P 1'
#
loop_
_entity.id
_entity.type
_entity.pdbx_description
1 polymer ?
#
loop_
_entity_poly.entity_id
_entity_poly.type
_entity_poly.pdbx_seq_one_letter_code
_entity_poly.pdbx_strand_id
1 'polypeptide(L)'
;MPSVSSSAANGSQDVALSVRDLVKTFLVGGGVFGGEKGEVSAVAGVSFEIGAGRTLGLVGESGCGKSTTARSILRLIEPTSGEVVLTRPLDGGGSERIDVIAADRRQLRELRRHMQIVFQDPFASLNPRMSVGTAIGELLHVHTNLTRKERSDRVGELLSLVGMNPNVADRYPHEFSGGQRQRIGVARALALNPGFLILDEPVSALDVSIQAQVLNLLEELQDRLGLTYLFIAHDLAVVRHICDDTAVMYLGKIVEQASTDRLFTAPMHPYT
;
A
#
# COMPACT_ATOMS: atom_id res chain seq x y z
N MET A 1 38.09 -33.69 20.81
CA MET A 1 37.66 -32.38 20.33
C MET A 1 36.57 -32.56 19.27
N PRO A 2 35.31 -32.27 19.52
CA PRO A 2 34.29 -32.23 18.51
C PRO A 2 34.17 -30.81 17.96
N SER A 3 34.22 -30.69 16.64
CA SER A 3 34.03 -29.49 15.86
C SER A 3 32.59 -28.98 15.97
N VAL A 4 32.43 -27.78 16.46
CA VAL A 4 31.17 -27.06 16.46
C VAL A 4 30.94 -26.49 15.05
N SER A 5 30.09 -27.14 14.27
CA SER A 5 29.55 -26.56 13.04
C SER A 5 28.49 -25.52 13.41
N SER A 6 28.82 -24.24 13.31
CA SER A 6 27.83 -23.17 13.38
C SER A 6 26.98 -23.20 12.10
N SER A 7 25.83 -23.80 12.20
CA SER A 7 24.77 -23.66 11.21
C SER A 7 24.22 -22.22 11.34
N ALA A 8 24.67 -21.33 10.45
CA ALA A 8 24.00 -20.05 10.22
C ALA A 8 22.62 -20.37 9.64
N ALA A 9 21.59 -20.26 10.47
CA ALA A 9 20.20 -20.26 10.03
C ALA A 9 19.98 -18.98 9.19
N ASN A 10 20.11 -19.10 7.86
CA ASN A 10 19.53 -18.15 6.93
C ASN A 10 18.00 -18.26 7.08
N GLY A 11 17.41 -17.44 7.92
CA GLY A 11 15.97 -17.23 7.95
C GLY A 11 15.58 -16.61 6.63
N SER A 12 15.10 -17.40 5.68
CA SER A 12 14.37 -16.90 4.53
C SER A 12 13.13 -16.21 5.09
N GLN A 13 13.17 -14.88 5.19
CA GLN A 13 11.97 -14.10 5.48
C GLN A 13 10.97 -14.43 4.37
N ASP A 14 9.76 -14.88 4.75
CA ASP A 14 8.71 -15.14 3.77
C ASP A 14 8.39 -13.83 3.02
N VAL A 15 8.63 -13.80 1.72
CA VAL A 15 8.37 -12.63 0.87
C VAL A 15 6.87 -12.53 0.65
N ALA A 16 6.26 -11.43 1.10
CA ALA A 16 4.84 -11.16 0.90
C ALA A 16 4.55 -10.58 -0.49
N LEU A 17 5.41 -9.70 -0.99
CA LEU A 17 5.30 -9.12 -2.33
C LEU A 17 6.66 -9.14 -3.03
N SER A 18 6.70 -9.64 -4.27
CA SER A 18 7.86 -9.53 -5.18
C SER A 18 7.45 -8.80 -6.45
N VAL A 19 8.17 -7.75 -6.79
CA VAL A 19 8.01 -6.95 -8.02
C VAL A 19 9.29 -7.10 -8.83
N ARG A 20 9.17 -7.47 -10.13
CA ARG A 20 10.31 -7.66 -11.01
C ARG A 20 10.09 -6.95 -12.34
N ASP A 21 11.06 -6.12 -12.71
CA ASP A 21 11.14 -5.40 -13.98
C ASP A 21 9.83 -4.73 -14.39
N LEU A 22 9.12 -4.15 -13.39
CA LEU A 22 7.83 -3.51 -13.61
C LEU A 22 8.01 -2.26 -14.47
N VAL A 23 7.31 -2.21 -15.60
CA VAL A 23 7.32 -1.08 -16.54
C VAL A 23 5.92 -0.54 -16.73
N LYS A 24 5.79 0.79 -16.73
CA LYS A 24 4.60 1.50 -17.17
C LYS A 24 4.97 2.68 -18.05
N THR A 25 4.59 2.61 -19.31
CA THR A 25 4.75 3.67 -20.30
C THR A 25 3.39 4.26 -20.65
N PHE A 26 3.33 5.59 -20.76
CA PHE A 26 2.16 6.32 -21.25
C PHE A 26 2.48 6.95 -22.60
N LEU A 27 1.53 6.85 -23.53
CA LEU A 27 1.60 7.58 -24.78
C LEU A 27 1.19 9.05 -24.54
N VAL A 28 2.05 9.98 -24.87
CA VAL A 28 1.83 11.43 -24.74
C VAL A 28 1.89 12.07 -26.13
N GLY A 29 0.91 12.90 -26.45
CA GLY A 29 0.89 13.58 -27.74
C GLY A 29 -0.04 12.89 -28.76
N GLY A 30 -0.53 13.65 -29.71
CA GLY A 30 -1.58 13.26 -30.65
C GLY A 30 -2.78 14.19 -30.52
N GLY A 31 -2.52 15.52 -30.42
CA GLY A 31 -3.59 16.51 -30.54
C GLY A 31 -4.24 16.44 -31.92
N VAL A 32 -5.47 16.98 -32.05
CA VAL A 32 -6.31 17.02 -33.23
C VAL A 32 -5.58 17.55 -34.50
N PHE A 33 -4.38 18.08 -34.36
CA PHE A 33 -3.52 18.65 -35.43
C PHE A 33 -2.20 17.90 -35.68
N GLY A 34 -2.09 16.58 -35.33
CA GLY A 34 -1.00 15.73 -35.84
C GLY A 34 0.38 16.01 -35.26
N GLY A 35 0.53 16.11 -33.92
CA GLY A 35 1.83 16.12 -33.24
C GLY A 35 2.44 14.73 -33.14
N GLU A 36 3.78 14.65 -33.07
CA GLU A 36 4.50 13.39 -32.80
C GLU A 36 4.00 12.76 -31.49
N LYS A 37 3.74 11.45 -31.53
CA LYS A 37 3.44 10.67 -30.32
C LYS A 37 4.75 10.43 -29.58
N GLY A 38 4.89 11.00 -28.40
CA GLY A 38 5.96 10.70 -27.47
C GLY A 38 5.57 9.56 -26.53
N GLU A 39 6.54 8.88 -25.99
CA GLU A 39 6.37 7.91 -24.91
C GLU A 39 7.04 8.41 -23.63
N VAL A 40 6.32 8.37 -22.51
CA VAL A 40 6.86 8.69 -21.19
C VAL A 40 6.82 7.42 -20.34
N SER A 41 7.98 6.91 -19.99
CA SER A 41 8.11 5.78 -19.07
C SER A 41 8.03 6.29 -17.63
N ALA A 42 6.84 6.20 -17.03
CA ALA A 42 6.63 6.59 -15.63
C ALA A 42 7.20 5.58 -14.63
N VAL A 43 7.30 4.30 -15.05
CA VAL A 43 7.97 3.22 -14.31
C VAL A 43 8.85 2.49 -15.32
N ALA A 44 10.15 2.40 -15.05
CA ALA A 44 11.16 2.00 -16.02
C ALA A 44 12.01 0.82 -15.52
N GLY A 45 11.37 -0.33 -15.27
CA GLY A 45 12.03 -1.55 -14.80
C GLY A 45 12.28 -1.54 -13.29
N VAL A 46 11.25 -1.31 -12.50
CA VAL A 46 11.34 -1.30 -11.03
C VAL A 46 11.27 -2.72 -10.49
N SER A 47 12.22 -3.09 -9.62
CA SER A 47 12.29 -4.39 -8.96
C SER A 47 12.56 -4.23 -7.47
N PHE A 48 11.78 -4.91 -6.62
CA PHE A 48 11.97 -4.98 -5.16
C PHE A 48 11.17 -6.12 -4.56
N GLU A 49 11.48 -6.47 -3.31
CA GLU A 49 10.74 -7.44 -2.51
C GLU A 49 10.38 -6.85 -1.16
N ILE A 50 9.25 -7.28 -0.59
CA ILE A 50 8.79 -6.89 0.74
C ILE A 50 8.56 -8.17 1.55
N GLY A 51 9.25 -8.31 2.68
CA GLY A 51 9.05 -9.40 3.61
C GLY A 51 7.69 -9.31 4.31
N ALA A 52 7.11 -10.44 4.70
CA ALA A 52 5.87 -10.48 5.44
C ALA A 52 5.98 -9.72 6.78
N GLY A 53 4.99 -8.91 7.10
CA GLY A 53 4.97 -8.09 8.31
C GLY A 53 5.94 -6.91 8.31
N ARG A 54 6.57 -6.58 7.17
CA ARG A 54 7.53 -5.47 7.05
C ARG A 54 6.97 -4.30 6.26
N THR A 55 7.61 -3.15 6.45
CA THR A 55 7.32 -1.91 5.72
C THR A 55 8.47 -1.55 4.80
N LEU A 56 8.20 -1.51 3.47
CA LEU A 56 9.10 -0.92 2.49
C LEU A 56 8.67 0.53 2.19
N GLY A 57 9.55 1.49 2.45
CA GLY A 57 9.38 2.88 2.03
C GLY A 57 9.75 3.05 0.55
N LEU A 58 8.89 3.66 -0.25
CA LEU A 58 9.19 4.10 -1.61
C LEU A 58 9.24 5.63 -1.65
N VAL A 59 10.44 6.19 -1.74
CA VAL A 59 10.67 7.63 -1.64
C VAL A 59 11.20 8.21 -2.95
N GLY A 60 11.06 9.52 -3.12
CA GLY A 60 11.54 10.27 -4.27
C GLY A 60 10.71 11.52 -4.52
N GLU A 61 11.13 12.39 -5.44
CA GLU A 61 10.42 13.63 -5.78
C GLU A 61 9.03 13.37 -6.36
N SER A 62 8.18 14.41 -6.30
CA SER A 62 6.87 14.36 -6.95
C SER A 62 7.02 14.11 -8.46
N GLY A 63 6.20 13.21 -9.00
CA GLY A 63 6.24 12.85 -10.41
C GLY A 63 7.30 11.82 -10.81
N CYS A 64 8.15 11.31 -9.88
CA CYS A 64 9.16 10.29 -10.23
C CYS A 64 8.59 8.88 -10.53
N GLY A 65 7.26 8.65 -10.32
CA GLY A 65 6.60 7.38 -10.65
C GLY A 65 6.05 6.57 -9.49
N LYS A 66 6.20 6.98 -8.22
CA LYS A 66 5.78 6.23 -7.01
C LYS A 66 4.32 5.78 -7.03
N SER A 67 3.38 6.72 -7.17
CA SER A 67 1.95 6.40 -7.20
C SER A 67 1.56 5.60 -8.45
N THR A 68 2.29 5.76 -9.56
CA THR A 68 2.11 4.93 -10.76
C THR A 68 2.55 3.50 -10.49
N THR A 69 3.68 3.29 -9.81
CA THR A 69 4.16 1.98 -9.36
C THR A 69 3.13 1.30 -8.47
N ALA A 70 2.63 2.00 -7.43
CA ALA A 70 1.58 1.49 -6.55
C ALA A 70 0.32 1.04 -7.28
N ARG A 71 -0.19 1.88 -8.18
CA ARG A 71 -1.40 1.58 -8.97
C ARG A 71 -1.17 0.47 -9.99
N SER A 72 0.05 0.32 -10.51
CA SER A 72 0.42 -0.78 -11.40
C SER A 72 0.50 -2.11 -10.65
N ILE A 73 1.04 -2.13 -9.43
CA ILE A 73 1.07 -3.32 -8.55
C ILE A 73 -0.34 -3.84 -8.29
N LEU A 74 -1.30 -2.95 -8.02
CA LEU A 74 -2.72 -3.32 -7.81
C LEU A 74 -3.51 -3.55 -9.10
N ARG A 75 -2.87 -3.40 -10.26
CA ARG A 75 -3.55 -3.38 -11.56
C ARG A 75 -4.78 -2.46 -11.59
N LEU A 76 -4.68 -1.30 -10.92
CA LEU A 76 -5.59 -0.17 -11.13
C LEU A 76 -5.21 0.60 -12.41
N ILE A 77 -3.92 0.56 -12.75
CA ILE A 77 -3.36 0.95 -14.05
C ILE A 77 -2.70 -0.30 -14.61
N GLU A 78 -3.05 -0.71 -15.82
CA GLU A 78 -2.44 -1.86 -16.47
C GLU A 78 -0.96 -1.58 -16.73
N PRO A 79 -0.02 -2.39 -16.19
CA PRO A 79 1.40 -2.24 -16.50
C PRO A 79 1.68 -2.56 -17.98
N THR A 80 2.79 -2.05 -18.49
CA THR A 80 3.25 -2.35 -19.86
C THR A 80 3.94 -3.71 -19.89
N SER A 81 4.74 -4.03 -18.87
CA SER A 81 5.41 -5.32 -18.68
C SER A 81 5.90 -5.47 -17.24
N GLY A 82 6.45 -6.63 -16.91
CA GLY A 82 6.99 -6.98 -15.60
C GLY A 82 6.19 -8.09 -14.93
N GLU A 83 6.58 -8.42 -13.71
CA GLU A 83 5.94 -9.43 -12.87
C GLU A 83 5.64 -8.83 -11.48
N VAL A 84 4.47 -9.15 -10.93
CA VAL A 84 4.10 -8.80 -9.56
C VAL A 84 3.52 -10.05 -8.89
N VAL A 85 4.24 -10.62 -7.95
CA VAL A 85 3.82 -11.83 -7.24
C VAL A 85 3.43 -11.48 -5.81
N LEU A 86 2.16 -11.71 -5.48
CA LEU A 86 1.65 -11.67 -4.10
C LEU A 86 1.73 -13.07 -3.50
N THR A 87 2.33 -13.18 -2.32
CA THR A 87 2.32 -14.41 -1.51
C THR A 87 1.28 -14.24 -0.41
N ARG A 88 0.34 -15.15 -0.31
CA ARG A 88 -0.67 -15.14 0.76
C ARG A 88 -0.62 -16.43 1.58
N PRO A 89 -0.84 -16.38 2.89
CA PRO A 89 -0.99 -17.59 3.68
C PRO A 89 -2.29 -18.32 3.31
N LEU A 90 -2.29 -19.64 3.43
CA LEU A 90 -3.46 -20.50 3.27
C LEU A 90 -4.00 -20.96 4.63
N ASP A 91 -5.33 -21.07 4.74
CA ASP A 91 -6.02 -21.47 5.98
C ASP A 91 -5.59 -22.86 6.53
N GLY A 92 -5.02 -23.71 5.66
CA GLY A 92 -4.52 -25.04 6.01
C GLY A 92 -3.01 -25.14 6.29
N GLY A 93 -2.33 -24.00 6.36
CA GLY A 93 -0.86 -23.90 6.41
C GLY A 93 -0.23 -23.90 5.00
N GLY A 94 0.97 -23.31 4.92
CA GLY A 94 1.63 -23.02 3.64
C GLY A 94 1.26 -21.66 3.07
N SER A 95 1.76 -21.36 1.87
CA SER A 95 1.50 -20.11 1.18
C SER A 95 1.24 -20.35 -0.30
N GLU A 96 0.44 -19.49 -0.91
CA GLU A 96 0.16 -19.46 -2.33
C GLU A 96 0.80 -18.20 -2.95
N ARG A 97 1.48 -18.39 -4.08
CA ARG A 97 2.09 -17.30 -4.85
C ARG A 97 1.26 -17.06 -6.11
N ILE A 98 0.79 -15.84 -6.29
CA ILE A 98 -0.10 -15.49 -7.40
C ILE A 98 0.48 -14.30 -8.14
N ASP A 99 0.68 -14.44 -9.45
CA ASP A 99 1.07 -13.32 -10.31
C ASP A 99 -0.16 -12.44 -10.57
N VAL A 100 -0.11 -11.21 -10.04
CA VAL A 100 -1.16 -10.21 -10.16
C VAL A 100 -1.35 -9.75 -11.60
N ILE A 101 -0.26 -9.70 -12.39
CA ILE A 101 -0.30 -9.20 -13.77
C ILE A 101 -0.89 -10.26 -14.70
N ALA A 102 -0.55 -11.52 -14.50
CA ALA A 102 -1.09 -12.64 -15.28
C ALA A 102 -2.53 -13.02 -14.87
N ALA A 103 -3.01 -12.59 -13.70
CA ALA A 103 -4.32 -12.93 -13.18
C ALA A 103 -5.47 -12.52 -14.11
N ASP A 104 -6.43 -13.41 -14.31
CA ASP A 104 -7.69 -13.09 -14.99
C ASP A 104 -8.59 -12.16 -14.16
N ARG A 105 -9.73 -11.71 -14.71
CA ARG A 105 -10.65 -10.80 -14.01
C ARG A 105 -11.21 -11.38 -12.71
N ARG A 106 -11.44 -12.70 -12.65
CA ARG A 106 -11.99 -13.37 -11.47
C ARG A 106 -10.92 -13.48 -10.39
N GLN A 107 -9.74 -13.92 -10.77
CA GLN A 107 -8.57 -13.99 -9.89
C GLN A 107 -8.20 -12.61 -9.36
N LEU A 108 -8.17 -11.57 -10.21
CA LEU A 108 -7.86 -10.21 -9.80
C LEU A 108 -8.89 -9.66 -8.79
N ARG A 109 -10.18 -9.99 -8.96
CA ARG A 109 -11.22 -9.61 -7.99
C ARG A 109 -10.98 -10.27 -6.63
N GLU A 110 -10.51 -11.51 -6.60
CA GLU A 110 -10.17 -12.22 -5.36
C GLU A 110 -8.89 -11.63 -4.76
N LEU A 111 -7.84 -11.39 -5.55
CA LEU A 111 -6.59 -10.77 -5.10
C LEU A 111 -6.82 -9.41 -4.44
N ARG A 112 -7.74 -8.59 -4.95
CA ARG A 112 -8.10 -7.29 -4.38
C ARG A 112 -8.67 -7.37 -2.97
N ARG A 113 -9.06 -8.55 -2.48
CA ARG A 113 -9.42 -8.75 -1.06
C ARG A 113 -8.19 -8.80 -0.17
N HIS A 114 -7.06 -9.26 -0.70
CA HIS A 114 -5.82 -9.47 0.04
C HIS A 114 -4.85 -8.30 -0.07
N MET A 115 -5.07 -7.40 -1.05
CA MET A 115 -4.23 -6.23 -1.28
C MET A 115 -5.10 -4.98 -1.44
N GLN A 116 -4.89 -3.98 -0.60
CA GLN A 116 -5.69 -2.76 -0.56
C GLN A 116 -4.81 -1.51 -0.60
N ILE A 117 -5.43 -0.35 -0.84
CA ILE A 117 -4.73 0.94 -0.89
C ILE A 117 -5.44 1.98 -0.03
N VAL A 118 -4.64 2.74 0.69
CA VAL A 118 -5.03 4.01 1.31
C VAL A 118 -4.47 5.12 0.44
N PHE A 119 -5.33 5.96 -0.10
CA PHE A 119 -4.96 7.03 -1.04
C PHE A 119 -4.49 8.28 -0.31
N GLN A 120 -3.69 9.10 -1.02
CA GLN A 120 -3.12 10.37 -0.59
C GLN A 120 -4.17 11.38 -0.15
N ASP A 121 -5.27 11.51 -0.90
CA ASP A 121 -6.34 12.45 -0.60
C ASP A 121 -7.53 11.75 0.08
N PRO A 122 -7.68 11.91 1.39
CA PRO A 122 -8.81 11.32 2.12
C PRO A 122 -10.17 11.94 1.74
N PHE A 123 -10.18 13.14 1.13
CA PHE A 123 -11.41 13.76 0.61
C PHE A 123 -11.86 13.10 -0.69
N ALA A 124 -10.94 12.93 -1.65
CA ALA A 124 -11.26 12.31 -2.93
C ALA A 124 -11.51 10.80 -2.82
N SER A 125 -10.98 10.14 -1.77
CA SER A 125 -11.12 8.70 -1.56
C SER A 125 -12.50 8.26 -1.05
N LEU A 126 -13.26 9.18 -0.44
CA LEU A 126 -14.59 8.93 0.12
C LEU A 126 -15.65 9.67 -0.71
N ASN A 127 -16.70 8.96 -1.14
CA ASN A 127 -17.82 9.60 -1.81
C ASN A 127 -18.56 10.53 -0.80
N PRO A 128 -18.61 11.86 -1.02
CA PRO A 128 -19.20 12.80 -0.07
C PRO A 128 -20.71 12.64 0.12
N ARG A 129 -21.36 11.88 -0.76
CA ARG A 129 -22.81 11.60 -0.68
C ARG A 129 -23.14 10.32 0.07
N MET A 130 -22.13 9.56 0.51
CA MET A 130 -22.29 8.33 1.28
C MET A 130 -21.93 8.56 2.73
N SER A 131 -22.67 7.96 3.68
CA SER A 131 -22.23 7.92 5.07
C SER A 131 -20.97 7.06 5.21
N VAL A 132 -20.19 7.29 6.26
CA VAL A 132 -18.96 6.56 6.57
C VAL A 132 -19.24 5.06 6.65
N GLY A 133 -20.31 4.66 7.35
CA GLY A 133 -20.69 3.25 7.46
C GLY A 133 -21.05 2.62 6.10
N THR A 134 -21.70 3.39 5.21
CA THR A 134 -21.99 2.92 3.85
C THR A 134 -20.69 2.77 3.03
N ALA A 135 -19.77 3.73 3.12
CA ALA A 135 -18.51 3.70 2.37
C ALA A 135 -17.59 2.53 2.78
N ILE A 136 -17.55 2.17 4.06
CA ILE A 136 -16.84 1.00 4.56
C ILE A 136 -17.59 -0.29 4.22
N GLY A 137 -18.92 -0.30 4.45
CA GLY A 137 -19.78 -1.46 4.26
C GLY A 137 -19.98 -1.89 2.80
N GLU A 138 -19.74 -0.99 1.83
CA GLU A 138 -19.81 -1.29 0.40
C GLU A 138 -18.86 -2.42 0.00
N LEU A 139 -17.61 -2.38 0.48
CA LEU A 139 -16.62 -3.44 0.22
C LEU A 139 -17.08 -4.77 0.81
N LEU A 140 -17.65 -4.76 2.02
CA LEU A 140 -18.21 -5.96 2.65
C LEU A 140 -19.41 -6.49 1.83
N HIS A 141 -20.26 -5.61 1.33
CA HIS A 141 -21.42 -6.00 0.51
C HIS A 141 -21.02 -6.69 -0.80
N VAL A 142 -19.98 -6.17 -1.46
CA VAL A 142 -19.53 -6.68 -2.77
C VAL A 142 -18.71 -7.96 -2.65
N HIS A 143 -17.96 -8.13 -1.55
CA HIS A 143 -16.97 -9.19 -1.43
C HIS A 143 -17.30 -10.27 -0.39
N THR A 144 -18.38 -10.12 0.39
CA THR A 144 -18.76 -11.10 1.43
C THR A 144 -20.24 -11.45 1.34
N ASN A 145 -20.62 -12.53 2.01
CA ASN A 145 -22.02 -12.95 2.15
C ASN A 145 -22.65 -12.50 3.47
N LEU A 146 -22.06 -11.51 4.16
CA LEU A 146 -22.57 -11.00 5.43
C LEU A 146 -23.97 -10.39 5.27
N THR A 147 -24.84 -10.66 6.23
CA THR A 147 -26.13 -10.00 6.36
C THR A 147 -25.97 -8.50 6.61
N ARG A 148 -27.06 -7.73 6.47
CA ARG A 148 -27.03 -6.28 6.77
C ARG A 148 -26.58 -5.99 8.22
N LYS A 149 -27.02 -6.81 9.18
CA LYS A 149 -26.65 -6.66 10.59
C LYS A 149 -25.16 -6.94 10.80
N GLU A 150 -24.66 -8.09 10.32
CA GLU A 150 -23.25 -8.46 10.43
C GLU A 150 -22.33 -7.44 9.77
N ARG A 151 -22.73 -6.85 8.63
CA ARG A 151 -21.98 -5.75 8.02
C ARG A 151 -21.94 -4.52 8.90
N SER A 152 -23.07 -4.15 9.53
CA SER A 152 -23.13 -3.02 10.45
C SER A 152 -22.23 -3.25 11.67
N ASP A 153 -22.29 -4.45 12.25
CA ASP A 153 -21.48 -4.83 13.40
C ASP A 153 -19.98 -4.78 13.02
N ARG A 154 -19.62 -5.31 11.83
CA ARG A 154 -18.24 -5.27 11.32
C ARG A 154 -17.74 -3.85 11.04
N VAL A 155 -18.58 -2.95 10.53
CA VAL A 155 -18.26 -1.53 10.37
C VAL A 155 -17.97 -0.89 11.73
N GLY A 156 -18.75 -1.19 12.76
CA GLY A 156 -18.50 -0.72 14.12
C GLY A 156 -17.16 -1.19 14.69
N GLU A 157 -16.80 -2.46 14.47
CA GLU A 157 -15.50 -3.02 14.85
C GLU A 157 -14.33 -2.30 14.13
N LEU A 158 -14.47 -2.07 12.81
CA LEU A 158 -13.44 -1.40 12.02
C LEU A 158 -13.23 0.05 12.45
N LEU A 159 -14.32 0.77 12.76
CA LEU A 159 -14.23 2.12 13.32
C LEU A 159 -13.53 2.12 14.68
N SER A 160 -13.88 1.17 15.56
CA SER A 160 -13.22 1.01 16.87
C SER A 160 -11.73 0.70 16.70
N LEU A 161 -11.38 -0.14 15.72
CA LEU A 161 -10.00 -0.55 15.43
C LEU A 161 -9.10 0.64 15.07
N VAL A 162 -9.65 1.66 14.40
CA VAL A 162 -8.93 2.89 14.07
C VAL A 162 -9.12 4.01 15.11
N GLY A 163 -9.60 3.68 16.31
CA GLY A 163 -9.78 4.61 17.42
C GLY A 163 -10.94 5.59 17.23
N MET A 164 -11.97 5.22 16.47
CA MET A 164 -13.18 6.02 16.26
C MET A 164 -14.38 5.39 16.96
N ASN A 165 -15.33 6.23 17.41
CA ASN A 165 -16.57 5.75 17.99
C ASN A 165 -17.47 5.12 16.89
N PRO A 166 -17.99 3.89 17.05
CA PRO A 166 -18.90 3.26 16.09
C PRO A 166 -20.14 4.09 15.74
N ASN A 167 -20.62 4.91 16.66
CA ASN A 167 -21.81 5.77 16.45
C ASN A 167 -21.63 6.85 15.36
N VAL A 168 -20.41 7.03 14.85
CA VAL A 168 -20.17 7.97 13.73
C VAL A 168 -20.46 7.37 12.37
N ALA A 169 -20.86 6.09 12.28
CA ALA A 169 -21.10 5.38 11.01
C ALA A 169 -22.14 6.08 10.12
N ASP A 170 -23.14 6.74 10.70
CA ASP A 170 -24.20 7.43 9.95
C ASP A 170 -23.81 8.84 9.48
N ARG A 171 -22.66 9.36 9.94
CA ARG A 171 -22.17 10.69 9.56
C ARG A 171 -21.53 10.67 8.16
N TYR A 172 -21.45 11.86 7.56
CA TYR A 172 -20.88 12.07 6.24
C TYR A 172 -19.41 12.54 6.31
N PRO A 173 -18.60 12.28 5.28
CA PRO A 173 -17.17 12.63 5.29
C PRO A 173 -16.87 14.10 5.61
N HIS A 174 -17.71 15.03 5.19
CA HIS A 174 -17.50 16.46 5.43
C HIS A 174 -17.61 16.89 6.91
N GLU A 175 -18.18 16.04 7.77
CA GLU A 175 -18.31 16.28 9.21
C GLU A 175 -17.04 15.95 10.02
N PHE A 176 -15.99 15.44 9.37
CA PHE A 176 -14.77 14.96 10.00
C PHE A 176 -13.55 15.80 9.67
N SER A 177 -12.59 15.86 10.60
CA SER A 177 -11.27 16.45 10.34
C SER A 177 -10.46 15.60 9.34
N GLY A 178 -9.37 16.15 8.79
CA GLY A 178 -8.48 15.44 7.88
C GLY A 178 -7.97 14.12 8.46
N GLY A 179 -7.47 14.14 9.70
CA GLY A 179 -6.97 12.93 10.37
C GLY A 179 -8.07 11.91 10.66
N GLN A 180 -9.29 12.33 10.99
CA GLN A 180 -10.40 11.40 11.14
C GLN A 180 -10.80 10.77 9.81
N ARG A 181 -10.80 11.51 8.70
CA ARG A 181 -11.05 10.96 7.36
C ARG A 181 -9.97 9.97 6.95
N GLN A 182 -8.72 10.25 7.31
CA GLN A 182 -7.62 9.31 7.06
C GLN A 182 -7.84 8.00 7.83
N ARG A 183 -8.22 8.06 9.10
CA ARG A 183 -8.57 6.86 9.90
C ARG A 183 -9.75 6.08 9.28
N ILE A 184 -10.75 6.78 8.75
CA ILE A 184 -11.87 6.16 8.01
C ILE A 184 -11.35 5.47 6.74
N GLY A 185 -10.43 6.10 5.99
CA GLY A 185 -9.77 5.51 4.83
C GLY A 185 -9.02 4.23 5.17
N VAL A 186 -8.29 4.22 6.30
CA VAL A 186 -7.63 3.02 6.84
C VAL A 186 -8.65 1.95 7.23
N ALA A 187 -9.73 2.30 7.96
CA ALA A 187 -10.80 1.36 8.32
C ALA A 187 -11.43 0.71 7.08
N ARG A 188 -11.67 1.51 6.02
CA ARG A 188 -12.17 1.01 4.74
C ARG A 188 -11.21 0.03 4.08
N ALA A 189 -9.92 0.33 4.05
CA ALA A 189 -8.91 -0.55 3.48
C ALA A 189 -8.83 -1.89 4.25
N LEU A 190 -9.04 -1.87 5.57
CA LEU A 190 -9.04 -3.06 6.43
C LEU A 190 -10.33 -3.89 6.36
N ALA A 191 -11.37 -3.43 5.67
CA ALA A 191 -12.68 -4.08 5.68
C ALA A 191 -12.64 -5.57 5.29
N LEU A 192 -11.78 -5.95 4.36
CA LEU A 192 -11.64 -7.31 3.83
C LEU A 192 -10.50 -8.13 4.48
N ASN A 193 -9.92 -7.65 5.57
CA ASN A 193 -8.76 -8.26 6.25
C ASN A 193 -7.58 -8.52 5.29
N PRO A 194 -7.07 -7.50 4.58
CA PRO A 194 -5.96 -7.68 3.67
C PRO A 194 -4.68 -8.03 4.45
N GLY A 195 -3.78 -8.81 3.84
CA GLY A 195 -2.44 -9.02 4.36
C GLY A 195 -1.43 -7.97 3.87
N PHE A 196 -1.77 -7.24 2.79
CA PHE A 196 -0.91 -6.26 2.17
C PHE A 196 -1.64 -4.92 1.93
N LEU A 197 -1.03 -3.81 2.37
CA LEU A 197 -1.55 -2.47 2.15
C LEU A 197 -0.51 -1.59 1.44
N ILE A 198 -0.98 -0.87 0.42
CA ILE A 198 -0.26 0.27 -0.12
C ILE A 198 -0.76 1.54 0.57
N LEU A 199 0.16 2.32 1.11
CA LEU A 199 -0.10 3.58 1.79
C LEU A 199 0.49 4.70 0.91
N ASP A 200 -0.35 5.26 0.01
CA ASP A 200 0.08 6.29 -0.97
C ASP A 200 0.00 7.67 -0.32
N GLU A 201 1.11 8.17 0.22
CA GLU A 201 1.26 9.44 0.95
C GLU A 201 0.20 9.66 2.05
N PRO A 202 0.00 8.69 2.97
CA PRO A 202 -1.17 8.65 3.85
C PRO A 202 -1.24 9.78 4.87
N VAL A 203 -0.18 10.55 5.05
CA VAL A 203 -0.11 11.64 6.05
C VAL A 203 0.29 12.99 5.47
N SER A 204 0.54 13.09 4.15
CA SER A 204 1.08 14.29 3.50
C SER A 204 0.20 15.55 3.62
N ALA A 205 -1.11 15.39 3.75
CA ALA A 205 -2.08 16.48 3.86
C ALA A 205 -2.49 16.80 5.31
N LEU A 206 -1.76 16.27 6.31
CA LEU A 206 -2.11 16.40 7.72
C LEU A 206 -1.08 17.25 8.48
N ASP A 207 -1.53 17.92 9.56
CA ASP A 207 -0.64 18.60 10.49
C ASP A 207 0.29 17.61 11.21
N VAL A 208 1.50 18.05 11.59
CA VAL A 208 2.54 17.19 12.19
C VAL A 208 2.05 16.37 13.39
N SER A 209 1.24 16.98 14.28
CA SER A 209 0.70 16.27 15.45
C SER A 209 -0.30 15.18 15.07
N ILE A 210 -1.07 15.38 14.01
CA ILE A 210 -2.04 14.41 13.50
C ILE A 210 -1.31 13.33 12.69
N GLN A 211 -0.24 13.70 11.95
CA GLN A 211 0.62 12.72 11.26
C GLN A 211 1.14 11.68 12.24
N ALA A 212 1.74 12.10 13.37
CA ALA A 212 2.26 11.18 14.38
C ALA A 212 1.17 10.21 14.91
N GLN A 213 -0.05 10.69 15.13
CA GLN A 213 -1.15 9.85 15.59
C GLN A 213 -1.59 8.80 14.54
N VAL A 214 -1.52 9.15 13.26
CA VAL A 214 -1.86 8.21 12.17
C VAL A 214 -0.73 7.20 11.98
N LEU A 215 0.54 7.61 12.08
CA LEU A 215 1.69 6.71 12.00
C LEU A 215 1.67 5.68 13.14
N ASN A 216 1.50 6.11 14.39
CA ASN A 216 1.40 5.20 15.54
C ASN A 216 0.22 4.21 15.37
N LEU A 217 -0.91 4.68 14.83
CA LEU A 217 -2.03 3.79 14.51
C LEU A 217 -1.65 2.74 13.46
N LEU A 218 -0.91 3.12 12.41
CA LEU A 218 -0.48 2.18 11.36
C LEU A 218 0.50 1.14 11.91
N GLU A 219 1.43 1.53 12.80
CA GLU A 219 2.34 0.61 13.49
C GLU A 219 1.56 -0.37 14.40
N GLU A 220 0.63 0.14 15.22
CA GLU A 220 -0.23 -0.71 16.06
C GLU A 220 -1.04 -1.72 15.23
N LEU A 221 -1.58 -1.30 14.10
CA LEU A 221 -2.33 -2.17 13.20
C LEU A 221 -1.43 -3.20 12.53
N GLN A 222 -0.20 -2.83 12.16
CA GLN A 222 0.79 -3.76 11.61
C GLN A 222 1.12 -4.87 12.60
N ASP A 223 1.44 -4.52 13.84
CA ASP A 223 1.79 -5.48 14.90
C ASP A 223 0.61 -6.41 15.23
N ARG A 224 -0.60 -5.86 15.35
CA ARG A 224 -1.80 -6.64 15.74
C ARG A 224 -2.32 -7.56 14.65
N LEU A 225 -2.20 -7.16 13.38
CA LEU A 225 -2.81 -7.84 12.25
C LEU A 225 -1.79 -8.52 11.33
N GLY A 226 -0.48 -8.37 11.59
CA GLY A 226 0.59 -8.91 10.76
C GLY A 226 0.64 -8.29 9.36
N LEU A 227 0.31 -7.00 9.24
CA LEU A 227 0.19 -6.32 7.95
C LEU A 227 1.55 -6.07 7.31
N THR A 228 1.62 -6.20 6.01
CA THR A 228 2.79 -5.81 5.20
C THR A 228 2.47 -4.50 4.48
N TYR A 229 3.41 -3.54 4.50
CA TYR A 229 3.19 -2.22 3.90
C TYR A 229 4.14 -1.91 2.76
N LEU A 230 3.62 -1.32 1.69
CA LEU A 230 4.36 -0.45 0.78
C LEU A 230 3.98 0.98 1.12
N PHE A 231 4.90 1.71 1.77
CA PHE A 231 4.68 3.08 2.25
C PHE A 231 5.31 4.08 1.27
N ILE A 232 4.49 4.87 0.62
CA ILE A 232 4.95 5.93 -0.29
C ILE A 232 4.96 7.25 0.46
N ALA A 233 6.09 7.93 0.45
CA ALA A 233 6.24 9.24 1.05
C ALA A 233 7.27 10.11 0.29
N HIS A 234 7.18 11.41 0.52
CA HIS A 234 8.21 12.37 0.15
C HIS A 234 8.90 12.98 1.38
N ASP A 235 8.35 12.78 2.58
CA ASP A 235 8.96 13.21 3.85
C ASP A 235 9.83 12.10 4.43
N LEU A 236 11.13 12.35 4.47
CA LEU A 236 12.13 11.41 4.96
C LEU A 236 12.05 11.16 6.47
N ALA A 237 11.55 12.13 7.26
CA ALA A 237 11.37 11.93 8.69
C ALA A 237 10.29 10.88 8.97
N VAL A 238 9.19 10.90 8.21
CA VAL A 238 8.13 9.90 8.27
C VAL A 238 8.67 8.52 7.88
N VAL A 239 9.44 8.44 6.79
CA VAL A 239 10.03 7.17 6.31
C VAL A 239 10.96 6.56 7.36
N ARG A 240 11.81 7.38 7.97
CA ARG A 240 12.73 6.93 9.01
C ARG A 240 12.01 6.35 10.24
N HIS A 241 10.79 6.81 10.50
CA HIS A 241 9.99 6.36 11.65
C HIS A 241 9.34 5.00 11.41
N ILE A 242 8.70 4.80 10.23
CA ILE A 242 7.80 3.65 10.02
C ILE A 242 8.40 2.56 9.10
N CYS A 243 9.45 2.84 8.31
CA CYS A 243 9.94 1.91 7.30
C CYS A 243 11.14 1.11 7.80
N ASP A 244 11.12 -0.20 7.61
CA ASP A 244 12.26 -1.09 7.84
C ASP A 244 13.33 -0.94 6.77
N ASP A 245 12.88 -0.98 5.51
CA ASP A 245 13.72 -0.84 4.32
C ASP A 245 13.20 0.33 3.48
N THR A 246 14.07 0.96 2.71
CA THR A 246 13.70 2.09 1.85
C THR A 246 14.29 1.93 0.47
N ALA A 247 13.46 2.15 -0.56
CA ALA A 247 13.83 2.23 -1.95
C ALA A 247 13.68 3.67 -2.46
N VAL A 248 14.75 4.23 -3.02
CA VAL A 248 14.79 5.59 -3.55
C VAL A 248 14.50 5.54 -5.04
N MET A 249 13.44 6.22 -5.45
CA MET A 249 12.99 6.26 -6.84
C MET A 249 13.32 7.61 -7.48
N TYR A 250 13.97 7.56 -8.65
CA TYR A 250 14.31 8.72 -9.45
C TYR A 250 14.03 8.44 -10.94
N LEU A 251 13.27 9.32 -11.59
CA LEU A 251 12.91 9.22 -13.03
C LEU A 251 12.44 7.82 -13.45
N GLY A 252 11.54 7.21 -12.67
CA GLY A 252 10.94 5.91 -12.97
C GLY A 252 11.76 4.70 -12.58
N LYS A 253 12.96 4.86 -11.97
CA LYS A 253 13.86 3.77 -11.57
C LYS A 253 14.17 3.81 -10.08
N ILE A 254 14.39 2.65 -9.46
CA ILE A 254 15.01 2.56 -8.15
C ILE A 254 16.51 2.75 -8.34
N VAL A 255 17.07 3.79 -7.71
CA VAL A 255 18.49 4.13 -7.81
C VAL A 255 19.29 3.63 -6.60
N GLU A 256 18.63 3.42 -5.46
CA GLU A 256 19.21 2.84 -4.26
C GLU A 256 18.14 2.14 -3.44
N GLN A 257 18.48 1.01 -2.83
CA GLN A 257 17.64 0.31 -1.87
C GLN A 257 18.50 -0.29 -0.76
N ALA A 258 18.13 -0.02 0.50
CA ALA A 258 18.81 -0.55 1.67
C ALA A 258 17.88 -0.53 2.88
N SER A 259 18.35 -1.09 4.02
CA SER A 259 17.69 -0.82 5.30
C SER A 259 17.62 0.69 5.54
N THR A 260 16.52 1.15 6.11
CA THR A 260 16.29 2.59 6.33
C THR A 260 17.46 3.24 7.08
N ASP A 261 17.94 2.65 8.16
CA ASP A 261 19.07 3.17 8.92
C ASP A 261 20.33 3.33 8.08
N ARG A 262 20.66 2.35 7.23
CA ARG A 262 21.83 2.42 6.35
C ARG A 262 21.68 3.53 5.33
N LEU A 263 20.49 3.70 4.75
CA LEU A 263 20.25 4.72 3.74
C LEU A 263 20.38 6.13 4.29
N PHE A 264 20.02 6.34 5.58
CA PHE A 264 20.18 7.63 6.26
C PHE A 264 21.60 7.90 6.76
N THR A 265 22.38 6.85 7.07
CA THR A 265 23.73 7.01 7.64
C THR A 265 24.84 6.95 6.60
N ALA A 266 24.66 6.18 5.52
CA ALA A 266 25.65 5.94 4.50
C ALA A 266 25.02 5.79 3.10
N PRO A 267 24.37 6.85 2.57
CA PRO A 267 23.79 6.81 1.21
C PRO A 267 24.91 6.63 0.18
N MET A 268 24.65 5.79 -0.82
CA MET A 268 25.64 5.47 -1.87
C MET A 268 25.37 6.21 -3.17
N HIS A 269 24.14 6.54 -3.46
CA HIS A 269 23.78 7.26 -4.69
C HIS A 269 23.72 8.78 -4.43
N PRO A 270 24.29 9.65 -5.29
CA PRO A 270 24.30 11.11 -5.08
C PRO A 270 22.92 11.74 -4.86
N TYR A 271 21.89 11.22 -5.53
CA TYR A 271 20.52 11.70 -5.35
C TYR A 271 19.98 11.39 -3.95
N THR A 272 20.30 10.22 -3.38
CA THR A 272 19.91 9.82 -2.02
C THR A 272 20.48 10.77 -0.98
#